data_b16480f3eb951a44262f207ffb14a4d2
#
_entry.id   b16480f3eb951a44262f207ffb14a4d2
#
_cell.length_a   1.000
_cell.length_b   1.000
_cell.length_c   1.000
_cell.angle_alpha   90.00
_cell.angle_beta   90.00
_cell.angle_gamma   90.00
#
_symmetry.space_group_name_H-M   'P 1'
#
loop_
_entity.id
_entity.type
_entity.pdbx_description
1 polymer ?
#
loop_
_entity_poly.entity_id
_entity_poly.type
_entity_poly.pdbx_seq_one_letter_code
_entity_poly.pdbx_strand_id
1 'polypeptide(L)'
;MPDRVILIAAVTVDGYIARHNLEITNWSQDLKLFKDQTMGCPVIMGSNTFKTLANELGGRENIVVSRKDNPSQILSKIKAGKCFVIGGGKTYFRFLKYITDVFITPHPYVFGSGVPLFSGENIPEVRLDFERLLEVNKSRGIFQYQYKVKNIVD
;
A
#
# COMPACT_ATOMS: atom_id res chain seq x y z
N MET A 1 -5.12 -11.75 -14.60
CA MET A 1 -5.17 -10.89 -13.39
C MET A 1 -4.64 -11.66 -12.19
N PRO A 2 -3.87 -11.05 -11.31
CA PRO A 2 -3.36 -11.75 -10.12
C PRO A 2 -4.48 -12.23 -9.21
N ASP A 3 -4.28 -13.37 -8.57
CA ASP A 3 -5.23 -13.89 -7.56
C ASP A 3 -5.23 -13.02 -6.30
N ARG A 4 -4.08 -12.41 -6.01
CA ARG A 4 -3.92 -11.54 -4.85
C ARG A 4 -3.40 -10.19 -5.27
N VAL A 5 -4.14 -9.15 -4.92
CA VAL A 5 -3.75 -7.74 -5.08
C VAL A 5 -3.66 -7.17 -3.67
N ILE A 6 -2.46 -6.94 -3.21
CA ILE A 6 -2.16 -6.64 -1.81
C ILE A 6 -1.85 -5.16 -1.65
N LEU A 7 -2.68 -4.45 -0.89
CA LEU A 7 -2.35 -3.10 -0.43
C LEU A 7 -1.36 -3.23 0.72
N ILE A 8 -0.21 -2.59 0.61
CA ILE A 8 0.78 -2.57 1.70
C ILE A 8 1.12 -1.12 2.04
N ALA A 9 1.02 -0.77 3.32
CA ALA A 9 1.23 0.61 3.76
C ALA A 9 1.71 0.68 5.21
N ALA A 10 2.65 1.60 5.44
CA ALA A 10 2.96 2.11 6.77
C ALA A 10 2.05 3.32 7.02
N VAL A 11 1.39 3.35 8.17
CA VAL A 11 0.46 4.43 8.51
C VAL A 11 0.74 4.96 9.90
N THR A 12 0.32 6.20 10.16
CA THR A 12 0.26 6.75 11.51
C THR A 12 -0.99 6.24 12.23
N VAL A 13 -1.05 6.45 13.54
CA VAL A 13 -2.21 6.06 14.35
C VAL A 13 -3.49 6.72 13.85
N ASP A 14 -3.39 7.94 13.33
CA ASP A 14 -4.54 8.70 12.80
C ASP A 14 -4.74 8.54 11.28
N GLY A 15 -4.09 7.55 10.66
CA GLY A 15 -4.44 7.11 9.30
C GLY A 15 -3.74 7.82 8.15
N TYR A 16 -2.64 8.50 8.40
CA TYR A 16 -1.86 9.16 7.34
C TYR A 16 -0.71 8.28 6.86
N ILE A 17 -0.36 8.42 5.59
CA ILE A 17 0.79 7.72 4.98
C ILE A 17 1.97 8.66 4.74
N ALA A 18 1.76 9.97 4.78
CA ALA A 18 2.79 10.98 4.57
C ALA A 18 2.29 12.33 5.08
N ARG A 19 3.21 13.26 5.31
CA ARG A 19 2.87 14.65 5.64
C ARG A 19 2.49 15.45 4.39
N HIS A 20 3.09 15.10 3.25
CA HIS A 20 2.79 15.68 1.93
C HIS A 20 3.13 14.69 0.82
N ASN A 21 2.65 14.94 -0.39
CA ASN A 21 2.71 13.98 -1.50
C ASN A 21 4.11 13.60 -1.97
N LEU A 22 5.11 14.45 -1.73
CA LEU A 22 6.49 14.19 -2.15
C LEU A 22 7.42 13.96 -0.96
N GLU A 23 6.87 13.60 0.19
CA GLU A 23 7.68 13.26 1.35
C GLU A 23 8.49 11.98 1.10
N ILE A 24 9.80 12.08 1.32
CA ILE A 24 10.63 10.87 1.38
C ILE A 24 10.40 10.26 2.75
N THR A 25 9.76 9.09 2.76
CA THR A 25 9.36 8.43 4.00
C THR A 25 10.59 7.95 4.76
N ASN A 26 10.88 8.60 5.88
CA ASN A 26 12.01 8.25 6.73
C ASN A 26 11.58 7.88 8.16
N TRP A 27 10.29 7.89 8.43
CA TRP A 27 9.73 7.62 9.77
C TRP A 27 9.27 6.16 9.94
N SER A 28 9.09 5.43 8.84
CA SER A 28 8.64 4.04 8.89
C SER A 28 9.80 3.10 9.24
N GLN A 29 9.48 2.03 9.96
CA GLN A 29 10.45 1.05 10.43
C GLN A 29 10.26 -0.34 9.82
N ASP A 30 9.39 -0.45 8.82
CA ASP A 30 9.04 -1.73 8.20
C ASP A 30 9.71 -1.96 6.83
N LEU A 31 10.74 -1.17 6.50
CA LEU A 31 11.36 -1.22 5.18
C LEU A 31 11.97 -2.59 4.85
N LYS A 32 12.59 -3.25 5.83
CA LYS A 32 13.15 -4.59 5.62
C LYS A 32 12.04 -5.60 5.34
N LEU A 33 10.97 -5.57 6.13
CA LEU A 33 9.82 -6.44 5.94
C LEU A 33 9.18 -6.19 4.58
N PHE A 34 8.98 -4.92 4.22
CA PHE A 34 8.45 -4.52 2.92
C PHE A 34 9.29 -5.10 1.78
N LYS A 35 10.62 -4.95 1.86
CA LYS A 35 11.53 -5.48 0.85
C LYS A 35 11.39 -7.00 0.73
N ASP A 36 11.41 -7.70 1.85
CA ASP A 36 11.32 -9.16 1.87
C ASP A 36 10.00 -9.66 1.28
N GLN A 37 8.90 -8.99 1.61
CA GLN A 37 7.56 -9.38 1.14
C GLN A 37 7.35 -9.10 -0.34
N THR A 38 7.88 -7.99 -0.85
CA THR A 38 7.63 -7.57 -2.24
C THR A 38 8.65 -8.13 -3.22
N MET A 39 9.76 -8.71 -2.73
CA MET A 39 10.83 -9.21 -3.61
C MET A 39 10.29 -10.24 -4.61
N GLY A 40 10.65 -10.06 -5.87
CA GLY A 40 10.21 -10.93 -6.96
C GLY A 40 8.78 -10.69 -7.43
N CYS A 41 8.09 -9.69 -6.90
CA CYS A 41 6.70 -9.41 -7.24
C CYS A 41 6.57 -8.09 -8.00
N PRO A 42 5.52 -7.94 -8.83
CA PRO A 42 5.16 -6.63 -9.35
C PRO A 42 4.73 -5.69 -8.22
N VAL A 43 5.20 -4.45 -8.28
CA VAL A 43 4.81 -3.38 -7.37
C VAL A 43 4.21 -2.22 -8.16
N ILE A 44 3.00 -1.83 -7.80
CA ILE A 44 2.23 -0.78 -8.46
C ILE A 44 2.31 0.48 -7.61
N MET A 45 2.69 1.60 -8.23
CA MET A 45 2.84 2.86 -7.54
C MET A 45 2.40 4.03 -8.41
N GLY A 46 1.98 5.12 -7.77
CA GLY A 46 1.71 6.37 -8.47
C GLY A 46 3.01 7.13 -8.77
N SER A 47 2.90 8.16 -9.60
CA SER A 47 4.07 8.95 -10.02
C SER A 47 4.74 9.68 -8.86
N ASN A 48 3.98 10.18 -7.88
CA ASN A 48 4.55 10.84 -6.71
C ASN A 48 5.40 9.88 -5.87
N THR A 49 4.89 8.68 -5.65
CA THR A 49 5.64 7.64 -4.93
C THR A 49 6.93 7.29 -5.67
N PHE A 50 6.85 7.13 -6.99
CA PHE A 50 8.04 6.84 -7.79
C PHE A 50 9.09 7.95 -7.70
N LYS A 51 8.66 9.21 -7.71
CA LYS A 51 9.56 10.37 -7.58
C LYS A 51 10.29 10.42 -6.23
N THR A 52 9.72 9.82 -5.18
CA THR A 52 10.36 9.78 -3.86
C THR A 52 11.41 8.68 -3.74
N LEU A 53 11.47 7.76 -4.68
CA LEU A 53 12.48 6.71 -4.69
C LEU A 53 13.78 7.23 -5.32
N ALA A 54 14.91 6.92 -4.70
CA ALA A 54 16.22 7.27 -5.26
C ALA A 54 16.47 6.49 -6.56
N ASN A 55 16.05 5.24 -6.59
CA ASN A 55 16.15 4.33 -7.74
C ASN A 55 14.92 3.44 -7.77
N GLU A 56 14.71 2.74 -8.89
CA GLU A 56 13.70 1.70 -8.95
C GLU A 56 13.94 0.67 -7.84
N LEU A 57 12.85 0.03 -7.41
CA LEU A 57 12.94 -1.05 -6.43
C LEU A 57 13.52 -2.28 -7.10
N GLY A 58 14.75 -2.65 -6.73
CA GLY A 58 15.47 -3.77 -7.32
C GLY A 58 14.81 -5.12 -7.03
N GLY A 59 14.89 -6.04 -7.99
CA GLY A 59 14.32 -7.38 -7.86
C GLY A 59 12.80 -7.44 -7.96
N ARG A 60 12.16 -6.36 -8.37
CA ARG A 60 10.70 -6.24 -8.50
C ARG A 60 10.37 -5.57 -9.83
N GLU A 61 9.23 -5.92 -10.39
CA GLU A 61 8.71 -5.23 -11.57
C GLU A 61 8.01 -3.94 -11.11
N ASN A 62 8.60 -2.79 -11.42
CA ASN A 62 8.06 -1.48 -11.01
C ASN A 62 7.04 -1.01 -12.05
N ILE A 63 5.78 -0.90 -11.65
CA ILE A 63 4.68 -0.44 -12.51
C ILE A 63 4.24 0.91 -11.99
N VAL A 64 4.59 1.97 -12.73
CA VAL A 64 4.22 3.35 -12.38
C VAL A 64 2.96 3.71 -13.13
N VAL A 65 1.89 4.01 -12.41
CA VAL A 65 0.60 4.33 -13.02
C VAL A 65 0.39 5.84 -13.11
N SER A 66 -0.22 6.27 -14.21
CA SER A 66 -0.60 7.65 -14.45
C SER A 66 -2.12 7.81 -14.36
N ARG A 67 -2.59 9.07 -14.43
CA ARG A 67 -4.02 9.37 -14.42
C ARG A 67 -4.77 8.70 -15.58
N LYS A 68 -4.09 8.46 -16.71
CA LYS A 68 -4.69 7.89 -17.92
C LYS A 68 -4.80 6.37 -17.85
N ASP A 69 -4.09 5.73 -16.94
CA ASP A 69 -4.09 4.28 -16.82
C ASP A 69 -5.36 3.79 -16.16
N ASN A 70 -5.87 2.66 -16.66
CA ASN A 70 -7.03 2.01 -16.09
C ASN A 70 -6.56 0.86 -15.18
N PRO A 71 -6.92 0.85 -13.88
CA PRO A 71 -6.48 -0.20 -12.97
C PRO A 71 -6.77 -1.62 -13.44
N SER A 72 -7.94 -1.88 -14.02
CA SER A 72 -8.27 -3.23 -14.49
C SER A 72 -7.38 -3.67 -15.64
N GLN A 73 -7.01 -2.74 -16.52
CA GLN A 73 -6.10 -3.04 -17.63
C GLN A 73 -4.68 -3.28 -17.14
N ILE A 74 -4.21 -2.50 -16.18
CA ILE A 74 -2.90 -2.73 -15.54
C ILE A 74 -2.86 -4.14 -14.95
N LEU A 75 -3.85 -4.49 -14.14
CA LEU A 75 -3.90 -5.80 -13.48
C LEU A 75 -4.02 -6.96 -14.46
N SER A 76 -4.76 -6.77 -15.56
CA SER A 76 -4.94 -7.82 -16.57
C SER A 76 -3.64 -8.22 -17.27
N LYS A 77 -2.65 -7.33 -17.28
CA LYS A 77 -1.35 -7.59 -17.91
C LYS A 77 -0.35 -8.28 -16.97
N ILE A 78 -0.68 -8.37 -15.67
CA ILE A 78 0.21 -8.99 -14.69
C ILE A 78 0.03 -10.51 -14.76
N LYS A 79 1.14 -11.21 -15.02
CA LYS A 79 1.15 -12.68 -15.11
C LYS A 79 1.37 -13.35 -13.76
N ALA A 80 2.01 -12.65 -12.82
CA ALA A 80 2.29 -13.19 -11.49
C ALA A 80 1.00 -13.46 -10.72
N GLY A 81 1.04 -14.39 -9.78
CA GLY A 81 -0.12 -14.74 -8.95
C GLY A 81 -0.46 -13.69 -7.92
N LYS A 82 0.49 -12.81 -7.58
CA LYS A 82 0.25 -11.71 -6.64
C LYS A 82 1.02 -10.46 -7.06
N CYS A 83 0.49 -9.31 -6.67
CA CYS A 83 1.15 -8.02 -6.82
C CYS A 83 0.85 -7.15 -5.60
N PHE A 84 1.64 -6.09 -5.44
CA PHE A 84 1.49 -5.15 -4.33
C PHE A 84 1.18 -3.76 -4.85
N VAL A 85 0.22 -3.08 -4.22
CA VAL A 85 -0.05 -1.66 -4.43
C VAL A 85 0.62 -0.92 -3.28
N ILE A 86 1.61 -0.07 -3.59
CA ILE A 86 2.52 0.47 -2.59
C ILE A 86 2.37 1.98 -2.33
N GLY A 87 1.45 2.64 -3.00
CA GLY A 87 1.13 4.05 -2.72
C GLY A 87 1.03 4.91 -3.95
N GLY A 88 0.69 6.14 -3.82
CA GLY A 88 0.19 6.78 -2.60
C GLY A 88 -1.32 6.70 -2.43
N GLY A 89 -1.86 7.66 -1.70
CA GLY A 89 -3.29 7.63 -1.35
C GLY A 89 -4.24 7.57 -2.53
N LYS A 90 -3.96 8.30 -3.59
CA LYS A 90 -4.77 8.25 -4.82
C LYS A 90 -4.69 6.90 -5.50
N THR A 91 -3.52 6.29 -5.52
CA THR A 91 -3.30 4.97 -6.12
C THR A 91 -4.01 3.91 -5.31
N TYR A 92 -3.90 3.94 -3.98
CA TYR A 92 -4.65 3.04 -3.10
C TYR A 92 -6.15 3.14 -3.36
N PHE A 93 -6.66 4.37 -3.48
CA PHE A 93 -8.08 4.60 -3.76
C PHE A 93 -8.50 4.03 -5.12
N ARG A 94 -7.72 4.29 -6.16
CA ARG A 94 -8.04 3.83 -7.51
C ARG A 94 -8.06 2.32 -7.65
N PHE A 95 -7.23 1.60 -6.90
CA PHE A 95 -7.15 0.14 -6.94
C PHE A 95 -8.03 -0.54 -5.90
N LEU A 96 -8.72 0.22 -5.04
CA LEU A 96 -9.42 -0.31 -3.87
C LEU A 96 -10.37 -1.46 -4.19
N LYS A 97 -11.17 -1.34 -5.23
CA LYS A 97 -12.15 -2.38 -5.57
C LYS A 97 -11.52 -3.69 -6.06
N TYR A 98 -10.24 -3.68 -6.38
CA TYR A 98 -9.51 -4.88 -6.79
C TYR A 98 -8.65 -5.47 -5.68
N ILE A 99 -8.52 -4.78 -4.56
CA ILE A 99 -7.69 -5.22 -3.43
C ILE A 99 -8.30 -6.47 -2.80
N THR A 100 -7.47 -7.48 -2.61
CA THR A 100 -7.87 -8.74 -1.96
C THR A 100 -7.32 -8.86 -0.55
N ASP A 101 -6.19 -8.22 -0.27
CA ASP A 101 -5.48 -8.29 1.01
C ASP A 101 -5.01 -6.90 1.41
N VAL A 102 -4.98 -6.65 2.71
CA VAL A 102 -4.47 -5.38 3.26
C VAL A 102 -3.41 -5.68 4.31
N PHE A 103 -2.19 -5.21 4.06
CA PHE A 103 -1.06 -5.29 4.99
C PHE A 103 -0.79 -3.89 5.51
N ILE A 104 -1.13 -3.66 6.78
CA ILE A 104 -1.05 -2.34 7.41
C ILE A 104 -0.08 -2.39 8.59
N THR A 105 0.86 -1.44 8.64
CA THR A 105 1.79 -1.30 9.76
C THR A 105 1.60 0.05 10.43
N PRO A 106 0.76 0.12 11.49
CA PRO A 106 0.62 1.37 12.25
C PRO A 106 1.90 1.72 12.99
N HIS A 107 2.28 2.98 12.94
CA HIS A 107 3.45 3.52 13.62
C HIS A 107 3.01 4.49 14.71
N PRO A 108 3.81 4.66 15.78
CA PRO A 108 3.42 5.47 16.95
C PRO A 108 3.57 6.97 16.70
N TYR A 109 2.85 7.50 15.70
CA TYR A 109 2.81 8.91 15.33
C TYR A 109 1.38 9.35 15.13
N VAL A 110 1.12 10.61 15.42
CA VAL A 110 -0.10 11.32 15.04
C VAL A 110 0.35 12.52 14.23
N PHE A 111 0.00 12.57 12.96
CA PHE A 111 0.38 13.69 12.09
C PHE A 111 -0.61 14.85 12.15
N GLY A 112 -1.88 14.56 12.45
CA GLY A 112 -2.93 15.58 12.50
C GLY A 112 -3.41 16.05 11.13
N SER A 113 -2.56 15.98 10.12
CA SER A 113 -2.87 16.32 8.73
C SER A 113 -1.87 15.63 7.81
N GLY A 114 -2.13 15.63 6.52
CA GLY A 114 -1.23 15.03 5.54
C GLY A 114 -1.98 14.26 4.47
N VAL A 115 -1.34 13.23 3.93
CA VAL A 115 -1.90 12.36 2.91
C VAL A 115 -2.57 11.17 3.58
N PRO A 116 -3.91 11.03 3.47
CA PRO A 116 -4.60 9.88 4.06
C PRO A 116 -4.32 8.61 3.28
N LEU A 117 -4.58 7.47 3.91
CA LEU A 117 -4.40 6.15 3.27
C LEU A 117 -5.18 6.07 1.95
N PHE A 118 -6.40 6.58 1.92
CA PHE A 118 -7.20 6.67 0.70
C PHE A 118 -7.53 8.13 0.43
N SER A 119 -7.00 8.64 -0.70
CA SER A 119 -7.29 10.00 -1.16
C SER A 119 -8.27 9.94 -2.32
N GLY A 120 -9.52 10.27 -2.06
CA GLY A 120 -10.59 10.24 -3.05
C GLY A 120 -11.91 10.66 -2.45
N GLU A 121 -12.95 10.67 -3.27
CA GLU A 121 -14.31 11.00 -2.85
C GLU A 121 -15.15 9.73 -2.76
N ASN A 122 -16.12 9.73 -1.85
CA ASN A 122 -17.07 8.62 -1.71
C ASN A 122 -16.36 7.27 -1.51
N ILE A 123 -15.39 7.26 -0.58
CA ILE A 123 -14.66 6.03 -0.26
C ILE A 123 -15.64 5.03 0.33
N PRO A 124 -15.76 3.82 -0.27
CA PRO A 124 -16.70 2.84 0.25
C PRO A 124 -16.24 2.27 1.59
N GLU A 125 -17.17 1.69 2.33
CA GLU A 125 -16.81 0.91 3.52
C GLU A 125 -16.19 -0.41 3.06
N VAL A 126 -15.02 -0.73 3.60
CA VAL A 126 -14.33 -1.99 3.34
C VAL A 126 -14.30 -2.80 4.63
N ARG A 127 -14.83 -4.00 4.57
CA ARG A 127 -14.82 -4.92 5.72
C ARG A 127 -13.72 -5.93 5.55
N LEU A 128 -12.96 -6.13 6.61
CA LEU A 128 -11.74 -6.94 6.60
C LEU A 128 -11.87 -8.08 7.62
N ASP A 129 -11.28 -9.23 7.27
CA ASP A 129 -11.10 -10.35 8.19
C ASP A 129 -9.63 -10.40 8.59
N PHE A 130 -9.35 -10.39 9.87
CA PHE A 130 -7.99 -10.49 10.39
C PHE A 130 -7.40 -11.86 10.08
N GLU A 131 -6.14 -11.87 9.60
CA GLU A 131 -5.45 -13.12 9.25
C GLU A 131 -4.26 -13.38 10.14
N ARG A 132 -3.34 -12.43 10.23
CA ARG A 132 -2.15 -12.62 11.07
C ARG A 132 -1.48 -11.30 11.42
N LEU A 133 -0.59 -11.40 12.39
CA LEU A 133 0.21 -10.30 12.92
C LEU A 133 1.68 -10.65 12.77
N LEU A 134 2.47 -9.75 12.17
CA LEU A 134 3.91 -9.90 12.06
C LEU A 134 4.61 -8.83 12.89
N GLU A 135 5.68 -9.22 13.58
CA GLU A 135 6.47 -8.31 14.39
C GLU A 135 7.40 -7.48 13.50
N VAL A 136 7.42 -6.16 13.72
CA VAL A 136 8.37 -5.23 13.09
C VAL A 136 9.34 -4.69 14.14
N ASN A 137 8.82 -4.06 15.18
CA ASN A 137 9.61 -3.55 16.30
C ASN A 137 8.76 -3.68 17.56
N LYS A 138 8.93 -4.78 18.26
CA LYS A 138 8.10 -5.13 19.41
C LYS A 138 8.19 -4.10 20.53
N SER A 139 9.40 -3.61 20.82
CA SER A 139 9.62 -2.66 21.93
C SER A 139 8.91 -1.32 21.68
N ARG A 140 8.68 -0.96 20.42
CA ARG A 140 7.93 0.23 20.04
C ARG A 140 6.47 -0.04 19.70
N GLY A 141 6.02 -1.30 19.82
CA GLY A 141 4.66 -1.67 19.53
C GLY A 141 4.32 -1.61 18.03
N ILE A 142 5.31 -1.85 17.16
CA ILE A 142 5.12 -1.79 15.70
C ILE A 142 4.97 -3.20 15.16
N PHE A 143 3.79 -3.48 14.61
CA PHE A 143 3.43 -4.78 14.02
C PHE A 143 2.74 -4.53 12.68
N GLN A 144 2.91 -5.47 11.74
CA GLN A 144 2.13 -5.48 10.52
C GLN A 144 0.90 -6.35 10.72
N TYR A 145 -0.27 -5.75 10.50
CA TYR A 145 -1.56 -6.45 10.53
C TYR A 145 -1.89 -6.88 9.10
N GLN A 146 -2.18 -8.14 8.91
CA GLN A 146 -2.58 -8.68 7.61
C GLN A 146 -4.04 -9.09 7.65
N TYR A 147 -4.81 -8.56 6.70
CA TYR A 147 -6.23 -8.78 6.57
C TYR A 147 -6.58 -9.29 5.18
N LYS A 148 -7.64 -10.09 5.09
CA LYS A 148 -8.33 -10.36 3.84
C LYS A 148 -9.49 -9.39 3.69
N VAL A 149 -9.74 -8.93 2.47
CA VAL A 149 -10.95 -8.16 2.18
C VAL A 149 -12.13 -9.12 2.18
N LYS A 150 -13.07 -8.89 3.10
CA LYS A 150 -14.29 -9.68 3.21
C LYS A 150 -15.31 -9.22 2.17
N ASN A 151 -15.61 -7.92 2.17
CA ASN A 151 -16.48 -7.30 1.18
C ASN A 151 -16.30 -5.78 1.18
N ILE A 152 -16.72 -5.18 0.07
CA ILE A 152 -16.73 -3.72 -0.12
C ILE A 152 -18.21 -3.32 -0.21
N VAL A 153 -18.62 -2.36 0.63
CA VAL A 153 -20.00 -1.88 0.72
C VAL A 153 -20.06 -0.48 0.14
N ASP A 154 -20.76 -0.33 -0.96
CA ASP A 154 -20.97 0.98 -1.62
C ASP A 154 -22.04 1.82 -0.92
#